data_358d28568e56437d498f6d12adb695e9
#
_entry.id   358d28568e56437d498f6d12adb695e9
#
_cell.length_a   1.000
_cell.length_b   1.000
_cell.length_c   1.000
_cell.angle_alpha   90.00
_cell.angle_beta   90.00
_cell.angle_gamma   90.00
#
_symmetry.space_group_name_H-M   'P 1'
#
loop_
_entity.id
_entity.type
_entity.pdbx_description
1 polymer ?
#
loop_
_entity_poly.entity_id
_entity_poly.type
_entity_poly.pdbx_seq_one_letter_code
_entity_poly.pdbx_strand_id
1 'polypeptide(L)'
;AQCFTTYHSDKGPDGGKDILAAPDTLGFGRPRICVQVKSQATPLERPVLDQLVGTMQDVQADQGLLVCWGGFKPTIKREASRLFFKVRLWDQNDLIDHFLANYDKLAYFGCEHFVISGQREQ
;
A
#
# COMPACT_ATOMS: atom_id res chain seq x y z
N ALA A 1 -7.57 3.19 13.36
CA ALA A 1 -6.76 2.33 12.48
C ALA A 1 -7.00 0.88 12.83
N GLN A 2 -6.93 0.02 11.85
CA GLN A 2 -7.01 -1.41 12.06
C GLN A 2 -5.63 -2.00 12.11
N CYS A 3 -5.46 -2.99 12.95
CA CYS A 3 -4.22 -3.73 13.02
C CYS A 3 -4.30 -4.92 12.09
N PHE A 4 -3.47 -4.90 11.07
CA PHE A 4 -3.42 -5.96 10.08
C PHE A 4 -2.18 -6.82 10.31
N THR A 5 -2.30 -8.10 9.98
CA THR A 5 -1.13 -8.94 9.90
C THR A 5 -0.45 -8.65 8.57
N THR A 6 0.84 -8.34 8.60
CA THR A 6 1.54 -7.91 7.42
C THR A 6 2.72 -8.80 7.10
N TYR A 7 3.04 -8.90 5.82
CA TYR A 7 4.23 -9.57 5.32
C TYR A 7 4.96 -8.61 4.40
N HIS A 8 6.26 -8.47 4.59
CA HIS A 8 7.06 -7.56 3.79
C HIS A 8 8.03 -8.35 2.94
N SER A 9 8.09 -8.02 1.66
CA SER A 9 9.08 -8.61 0.79
C SER A 9 10.30 -7.71 0.71
N ASP A 10 11.41 -8.27 0.29
CA ASP A 10 12.61 -7.49 0.08
C ASP A 10 12.42 -6.55 -1.08
N LYS A 11 13.21 -5.48 -1.05
CA LYS A 11 13.18 -4.51 -2.12
C LYS A 11 13.63 -5.15 -3.41
N GLY A 12 12.90 -4.83 -4.47
CA GLY A 12 13.29 -5.22 -5.80
C GLY A 12 14.35 -4.27 -6.36
N PRO A 13 14.80 -4.57 -7.57
CA PRO A 13 15.84 -3.72 -8.20
C PRO A 13 15.41 -2.29 -8.43
N ASP A 14 14.12 -2.03 -8.48
CA ASP A 14 13.62 -0.69 -8.69
C ASP A 14 13.48 0.10 -7.40
N GLY A 15 13.95 -0.45 -6.29
CA GLY A 15 13.88 0.24 -5.01
C GLY A 15 12.52 0.21 -4.35
N GLY A 16 11.56 -0.48 -4.94
CA GLY A 16 10.22 -0.57 -4.37
C GLY A 16 10.14 -1.61 -3.27
N LYS A 17 9.06 -1.58 -2.53
CA LYS A 17 8.82 -2.53 -1.46
C LYS A 17 7.37 -3.00 -1.53
N ASP A 18 7.17 -4.29 -1.37
CA ASP A 18 5.84 -4.88 -1.39
C ASP A 18 5.44 -5.28 0.01
N ILE A 19 4.20 -5.00 0.36
CA ILE A 19 3.65 -5.37 1.65
C ILE A 19 2.32 -6.06 1.40
N LEU A 20 2.15 -7.22 2.01
CA LEU A 20 0.86 -7.92 1.99
C LEU A 20 0.23 -7.81 3.35
N ALA A 21 -1.07 -7.59 3.40
CA ALA A 21 -1.75 -7.39 4.66
C ALA A 21 -3.11 -8.07 4.66
N ALA A 22 -3.48 -8.60 5.81
CA ALA A 22 -4.80 -9.20 6.02
C ALA A 22 -5.28 -8.82 7.42
N PRO A 23 -6.59 -8.79 7.64
CA PRO A 23 -7.13 -8.24 8.89
C PRO A 23 -7.12 -9.19 10.07
N ASP A 24 -6.84 -10.47 9.87
CA ASP A 24 -6.90 -11.44 10.95
C ASP A 24 -5.52 -11.78 11.49
N THR A 25 -5.49 -12.45 12.61
CA THR A 25 -4.25 -12.74 13.30
C THR A 25 -3.29 -13.60 12.47
N LEU A 26 -3.83 -14.56 11.72
CA LEU A 26 -2.99 -15.44 10.93
C LEU A 26 -2.68 -14.89 9.55
N GLY A 27 -3.42 -13.90 9.11
CA GLY A 27 -3.14 -13.28 7.82
C GLY A 27 -3.80 -13.94 6.63
N PHE A 28 -4.85 -14.71 6.86
CA PHE A 28 -5.56 -15.40 5.78
C PHE A 28 -6.86 -14.73 5.38
N GLY A 29 -7.36 -13.83 6.20
CA GLY A 29 -8.68 -13.25 6.02
C GLY A 29 -8.75 -12.24 4.90
N ARG A 30 -9.95 -11.78 4.64
CA ARG A 30 -10.21 -10.79 3.61
C ARG A 30 -10.78 -9.52 4.24
N PRO A 31 -10.58 -8.35 3.64
CA PRO A 31 -9.88 -8.17 2.35
C PRO A 31 -8.38 -8.35 2.48
N ARG A 32 -7.78 -8.91 1.45
CA ARG A 32 -6.34 -9.05 1.36
C ARG A 32 -5.81 -7.89 0.56
N ILE A 33 -4.82 -7.21 1.10
CA ILE A 33 -4.33 -5.97 0.53
C ILE A 33 -2.87 -6.12 0.13
N CYS A 34 -2.57 -5.68 -1.08
CA CYS A 34 -1.21 -5.63 -1.59
C CYS A 34 -0.80 -4.18 -1.70
N VAL A 35 0.29 -3.81 -1.04
CA VAL A 35 0.78 -2.44 -1.06
C VAL A 35 2.15 -2.42 -1.73
N GLN A 36 2.30 -1.54 -2.72
CA GLN A 36 3.61 -1.30 -3.31
C GLN A 36 4.03 0.12 -3.01
N VAL A 37 5.24 0.27 -2.48
CA VAL A 37 5.77 1.57 -2.10
C VAL A 37 6.95 1.89 -3.03
N LYS A 38 6.84 3.02 -3.72
CA LYS A 38 7.89 3.52 -4.60
C LYS A 38 8.43 4.81 -4.02
N SER A 39 9.72 4.85 -3.79
CA SER A 39 10.32 5.99 -3.10
C SER A 39 10.83 7.08 -4.02
N GLN A 40 10.65 6.93 -5.33
CA GLN A 40 11.18 7.93 -6.26
C GLN A 40 10.48 9.27 -6.07
N ALA A 41 11.20 10.33 -6.41
CA ALA A 41 10.68 11.68 -6.27
C ALA A 41 9.88 12.13 -7.48
N THR A 42 9.94 11.39 -8.59
CA THR A 42 9.23 11.74 -9.81
C THR A 42 7.90 10.99 -9.88
N PRO A 43 6.91 11.55 -10.58
CA PRO A 43 5.60 10.91 -10.68
C PRO A 43 5.67 9.55 -11.38
N LEU A 44 4.85 8.63 -10.93
CA LEU A 44 4.76 7.31 -11.53
C LEU A 44 3.90 7.32 -12.79
N GLU A 45 4.20 6.39 -13.69
CA GLU A 45 3.50 6.26 -14.93
C GLU A 45 2.75 4.93 -14.97
N ARG A 46 1.91 4.79 -15.99
CA ARG A 46 0.97 3.69 -16.06
C ARG A 46 1.55 2.30 -15.92
N PRO A 47 2.73 1.98 -16.48
CA PRO A 47 3.25 0.61 -16.35
C PRO A 47 3.37 0.13 -14.91
N VAL A 48 3.58 1.04 -13.97
CA VAL A 48 3.69 0.65 -12.56
C VAL A 48 2.33 0.18 -12.03
N LEU A 49 1.25 0.80 -12.48
CA LEU A 49 -0.07 0.34 -12.09
C LEU A 49 -0.36 -1.06 -12.63
N ASP A 50 0.03 -1.31 -13.88
CA ASP A 50 -0.15 -2.63 -14.45
C ASP A 50 0.62 -3.68 -13.67
N GLN A 51 1.81 -3.33 -13.20
CA GLN A 51 2.59 -4.23 -12.35
C GLN A 51 1.89 -4.52 -11.02
N LEU A 52 1.29 -3.51 -10.43
CA LEU A 52 0.55 -3.73 -9.19
C LEU A 52 -0.61 -4.69 -9.41
N VAL A 53 -1.37 -4.48 -10.47
CA VAL A 53 -2.50 -5.35 -10.78
C VAL A 53 -2.03 -6.79 -11.00
N GLY A 54 -0.91 -6.95 -11.70
CA GLY A 54 -0.34 -8.28 -11.90
C GLY A 54 0.07 -8.94 -10.59
N THR A 55 0.70 -8.17 -9.72
CA THR A 55 1.09 -8.69 -8.41
C THR A 55 -0.14 -9.09 -7.60
N MET A 56 -1.20 -8.26 -7.64
CA MET A 56 -2.43 -8.59 -6.94
C MET A 56 -2.98 -9.94 -7.38
N GLN A 57 -2.93 -10.22 -8.67
CA GLN A 57 -3.40 -11.49 -9.18
C GLN A 57 -2.52 -12.64 -8.70
N ASP A 58 -1.22 -12.43 -8.73
CA ASP A 58 -0.28 -13.47 -8.32
C ASP A 58 -0.45 -13.86 -6.86
N VAL A 59 -0.64 -12.86 -5.99
CA VAL A 59 -0.76 -13.12 -4.56
C VAL A 59 -2.22 -13.24 -4.11
N GLN A 60 -3.15 -13.12 -5.03
CA GLN A 60 -4.58 -13.24 -4.75
C GLN A 60 -5.06 -12.18 -3.79
N ALA A 61 -4.59 -10.96 -3.99
CA ALA A 61 -5.04 -9.83 -3.19
C ALA A 61 -6.35 -9.30 -3.75
N ASP A 62 -7.20 -8.85 -2.85
CA ASP A 62 -8.49 -8.26 -3.23
C ASP A 62 -8.33 -6.80 -3.61
N GLN A 63 -7.40 -6.10 -2.97
CA GLN A 63 -7.22 -4.67 -3.17
C GLN A 63 -5.74 -4.35 -3.22
N GLY A 64 -5.43 -3.25 -3.91
CA GLY A 64 -4.06 -2.80 -4.04
C GLY A 64 -3.92 -1.34 -3.69
N LEU A 65 -2.79 -1.00 -3.09
CA LEU A 65 -2.46 0.38 -2.76
C LEU A 65 -1.08 0.68 -3.32
N LEU A 66 -0.99 1.71 -4.14
CA LEU A 66 0.28 2.14 -4.70
C LEU A 66 0.65 3.46 -4.05
N VAL A 67 1.80 3.48 -3.39
CA VAL A 67 2.27 4.65 -2.65
C VAL A 67 3.50 5.20 -3.34
N CYS A 68 3.50 6.49 -3.65
CA CYS A 68 4.66 7.12 -4.23
C CYS A 68 4.77 8.56 -3.77
N TRP A 69 5.92 8.89 -3.18
CA TRP A 69 6.16 10.24 -2.68
C TRP A 69 6.10 11.26 -3.81
N GLY A 70 6.60 10.90 -4.98
CA GLY A 70 6.63 11.80 -6.13
C GLY A 70 5.31 11.98 -6.84
N GLY A 71 4.29 11.23 -6.46
CA GLY A 71 2.97 11.36 -7.03
C GLY A 71 2.76 10.54 -8.29
N PHE A 72 1.76 10.92 -9.06
CA PHE A 72 1.29 10.11 -10.18
C PHE A 72 0.96 10.99 -11.37
N LYS A 73 1.28 10.51 -12.56
CA LYS A 73 0.93 11.22 -13.78
C LYS A 73 -0.57 11.14 -14.02
N PRO A 74 -1.13 12.07 -14.81
CA PRO A 74 -2.58 12.05 -15.07
C PRO A 74 -3.06 10.77 -15.70
N THR A 75 -2.24 10.12 -16.53
CA THR A 75 -2.66 8.90 -17.19
C THR A 75 -2.87 7.77 -16.21
N ILE A 76 -1.99 7.65 -15.20
CA ILE A 76 -2.14 6.60 -14.21
C ILE A 76 -3.34 6.89 -13.30
N LYS A 77 -3.58 8.17 -12.99
CA LYS A 77 -4.74 8.54 -12.20
C LYS A 77 -6.04 8.18 -12.89
N ARG A 78 -6.09 8.43 -14.19
CA ARG A 78 -7.28 8.11 -14.98
C ARG A 78 -7.54 6.62 -15.00
N GLU A 79 -6.49 5.85 -15.18
CA GLU A 79 -6.64 4.41 -15.21
C GLU A 79 -7.03 3.85 -13.85
N ALA A 80 -6.44 4.39 -12.79
CA ALA A 80 -6.77 3.93 -11.44
C ALA A 80 -8.22 4.22 -11.09
N SER A 81 -8.78 5.31 -11.59
CA SER A 81 -10.17 5.63 -11.30
C SER A 81 -11.12 4.59 -11.89
N ARG A 82 -10.72 3.95 -12.96
CA ARG A 82 -11.52 2.87 -13.55
C ARG A 82 -11.44 1.61 -12.72
N LEU A 83 -10.46 1.52 -11.84
CA LEU A 83 -10.26 0.38 -10.96
C LEU A 83 -10.57 0.77 -9.52
N PHE A 84 -11.52 1.66 -9.35
CA PHE A 84 -11.77 2.28 -8.05
C PHE A 84 -11.99 1.28 -6.93
N PHE A 85 -12.66 0.18 -7.18
CA PHE A 85 -12.95 -0.79 -6.14
C PHE A 85 -11.79 -1.74 -5.87
N LYS A 86 -10.73 -1.65 -6.68
CA LYS A 86 -9.58 -2.53 -6.53
C LYS A 86 -8.31 -1.83 -6.11
N VAL A 87 -8.11 -0.58 -6.53
CA VAL A 87 -6.82 0.09 -6.42
C VAL A 87 -6.98 1.51 -5.91
N ARG A 88 -6.02 1.93 -5.09
CA ARG A 88 -5.89 3.32 -4.66
C ARG A 88 -4.47 3.79 -4.90
N LEU A 89 -4.34 5.09 -5.17
CA LEU A 89 -3.04 5.73 -5.32
C LEU A 89 -2.89 6.74 -4.19
N TRP A 90 -1.78 6.64 -3.46
CA TRP A 90 -1.49 7.59 -2.39
C TRP A 90 -0.18 8.29 -2.70
N ASP A 91 -0.22 9.62 -2.86
CA ASP A 91 0.98 10.43 -2.92
C ASP A 91 1.33 10.90 -1.51
N GLN A 92 2.30 11.84 -1.39
CA GLN A 92 2.72 12.28 -0.08
C GLN A 92 1.58 12.93 0.70
N ASN A 93 0.71 13.66 0.03
CA ASN A 93 -0.39 14.32 0.72
C ASN A 93 -1.39 13.30 1.23
N ASP A 94 -1.70 12.31 0.42
CA ASP A 94 -2.62 11.26 0.84
C ASP A 94 -2.08 10.50 2.04
N LEU A 95 -0.78 10.17 1.99
CA LEU A 95 -0.17 9.42 3.06
C LEU A 95 -0.20 10.21 4.37
N ILE A 96 0.15 11.49 4.30
CA ILE A 96 0.15 12.35 5.47
C ILE A 96 -1.26 12.51 6.01
N ASP A 97 -2.23 12.74 5.13
CA ASP A 97 -3.62 12.92 5.56
C ASP A 97 -4.13 11.68 6.28
N HIS A 98 -3.86 10.51 5.73
CA HIS A 98 -4.32 9.27 6.35
C HIS A 98 -3.60 8.99 7.66
N PHE A 99 -2.31 9.33 7.71
CA PHE A 99 -1.58 9.17 8.96
C PHE A 99 -2.17 10.05 10.05
N LEU A 100 -2.41 11.33 9.74
CA LEU A 100 -2.95 12.25 10.74
C LEU A 100 -4.36 11.88 11.15
N ALA A 101 -5.17 11.41 10.21
CA ALA A 101 -6.53 11.03 10.52
C ALA A 101 -6.59 9.85 11.48
N ASN A 102 -5.54 9.03 11.53
CA ASN A 102 -5.51 7.84 12.37
C ASN A 102 -4.51 7.94 13.50
N TYR A 103 -3.90 9.09 13.68
CA TYR A 103 -2.81 9.22 14.64
C TYR A 103 -3.23 8.86 16.06
N ASP A 104 -4.36 9.37 16.48
CA ASP A 104 -4.83 9.11 17.84
C ASP A 104 -5.07 7.63 18.06
N LYS A 105 -5.64 6.95 17.07
CA LYS A 105 -5.88 5.53 17.19
C LYS A 105 -4.58 4.75 17.26
N LEU A 106 -3.62 5.12 16.43
CA LEU A 106 -2.32 4.44 16.43
C LEU A 106 -1.62 4.63 17.77
N ALA A 107 -1.65 5.85 18.30
CA ALA A 107 -1.00 6.14 19.57
C ALA A 107 -1.71 5.45 20.72
N TYR A 108 -3.03 5.47 20.70
CA TYR A 108 -3.80 4.94 21.81
C TYR A 108 -3.73 3.43 21.91
N PHE A 109 -3.87 2.75 20.78
CA PHE A 109 -3.89 1.29 20.79
C PHE A 109 -2.53 0.66 20.65
N GLY A 110 -1.51 1.44 20.33
CA GLY A 110 -0.19 0.89 20.14
C GLY A 110 -0.21 -0.20 19.08
N CYS A 111 -0.81 0.09 17.95
CA CYS A 111 -1.00 -0.92 16.92
C CYS A 111 0.32 -1.28 16.27
N GLU A 112 0.95 -2.32 16.77
CA GLU A 112 2.27 -2.69 16.31
C GLU A 112 2.27 -3.37 14.96
N HIS A 113 1.12 -3.86 14.55
CA HIS A 113 1.03 -4.59 13.29
C HIS A 113 0.75 -3.67 12.11
N PHE A 114 0.44 -2.43 12.38
CA PHE A 114 0.18 -1.50 11.30
C PHE A 114 1.47 -0.81 10.94
N VAL A 115 2.24 -1.43 10.08
CA VAL A 115 3.57 -0.96 9.75
C VAL A 115 3.66 -0.73 8.26
N ILE A 116 3.87 0.51 7.86
CA ILE A 116 3.97 0.86 6.47
C ILE A 116 5.39 0.73 5.95
N SER A 117 6.35 1.00 6.81
CA SER A 117 7.73 1.10 6.38
C SER A 117 8.45 -0.23 6.24
N GLY A 118 7.83 -1.30 6.64
CA GLY A 118 8.48 -2.59 6.62
C GLY A 118 9.28 -2.89 7.85
N GLN A 119 9.21 -2.04 8.83
CA GLN A 119 9.90 -2.25 10.07
C GLN A 119 8.97 -2.90 11.04
N ARG A 120 9.11 -4.15 11.22
CA ARG A 120 8.23 -4.80 12.17
C ARG A 120 8.89 -4.83 13.51
N GLU A 121 8.21 -4.31 14.49
CA GLU A 121 8.71 -4.41 15.81
C GLU A 121 8.36 -5.71 16.41
N GLN A 122 9.27 -6.30 17.07
CA GLN A 122 8.96 -7.59 17.66
C GLN A 122 8.64 -7.46 19.09
#